data_3c590e9539f654727eb7df28f4c16745
#
_entry.id   3c590e9539f654727eb7df28f4c16745
#
_cell.length_a   1.000
_cell.length_b   1.000
_cell.length_c   1.000
_cell.angle_alpha   90.00
_cell.angle_beta   90.00
_cell.angle_gamma   90.00
#
_symmetry.space_group_name_H-M   'P 1'
#
loop_
_entity.id
_entity.type
_entity.pdbx_description
1 polymer ?
#
loop_
_entity_poly.entity_id
_entity_poly.type
_entity_poly.pdbx_seq_one_letter_code
_entity_poly.pdbx_strand_id
1 'polypeptide(L)'
;PQQWEIKDGKTLVMDVPAKTDFWRISHYGFTVDHGPFYYATYGGEFEAKVKITGNYVTTFDQMGLMLRIDHENWIKAGVEYVDGKQNVSAVVTHRTSDWSVVQLPDAPRSIWIKAVRRLDAVEIFFSRDDKEYIMMRTCWLQDNCPVMVGLMGACPDGKGFTATFE
;
A
#
# COMPACT_ATOMS: atom_id res chain seq x y z
N PRO A 1 -3.57 -12.06 -7.49
CA PRO A 1 -2.32 -12.67 -7.99
C PRO A 1 -2.60 -14.06 -8.55
N GLN A 2 -1.82 -14.47 -9.53
CA GLN A 2 -1.93 -15.84 -10.09
C GLN A 2 -1.28 -16.87 -9.15
N GLN A 3 -0.29 -16.44 -8.37
CA GLN A 3 0.40 -17.25 -7.37
C GLN A 3 0.49 -16.50 -6.06
N TRP A 4 0.08 -17.15 -4.99
CA TRP A 4 0.19 -16.66 -3.62
C TRP A 4 0.12 -17.83 -2.65
N GLU A 5 0.73 -17.67 -1.48
CA GLU A 5 0.68 -18.65 -0.40
C GLU A 5 0.70 -17.96 0.97
N ILE A 6 0.09 -18.58 1.96
CA ILE A 6 0.24 -18.18 3.36
C ILE A 6 1.16 -19.21 4.01
N LYS A 7 2.34 -18.76 4.44
CA LYS A 7 3.33 -19.56 5.16
C LYS A 7 3.10 -19.46 6.66
N ASP A 8 3.05 -20.61 7.34
CA ASP A 8 2.95 -20.71 8.80
C ASP A 8 1.77 -19.90 9.40
N GLY A 9 0.72 -19.67 8.61
CA GLY A 9 -0.45 -18.90 9.02
C GLY A 9 -0.20 -17.42 9.32
N LYS A 10 0.98 -16.89 8.97
CA LYS A 10 1.42 -15.54 9.35
C LYS A 10 2.02 -14.71 8.23
N THR A 11 2.59 -15.35 7.23
CA THR A 11 3.30 -14.67 6.15
C THR A 11 2.58 -14.88 4.83
N LEU A 12 2.08 -13.82 4.24
CA LEU A 12 1.57 -13.85 2.87
C LEU A 12 2.72 -13.57 1.91
N VAL A 13 2.95 -14.48 0.99
CA VAL A 13 3.84 -14.28 -0.17
C VAL A 13 2.97 -14.26 -1.41
N MET A 14 3.11 -13.22 -2.24
CA MET A 14 2.39 -13.14 -3.51
C MET A 14 3.29 -12.67 -4.64
N ASP A 15 3.10 -13.21 -5.82
CA ASP A 15 3.66 -12.68 -7.04
C ASP A 15 2.74 -11.57 -7.56
N VAL A 16 3.25 -10.35 -7.54
CA VAL A 16 2.54 -9.18 -8.05
C VAL A 16 2.63 -9.20 -9.58
N PRO A 17 1.50 -9.31 -10.30
CA PRO A 17 1.53 -9.47 -11.74
C PRO A 17 1.96 -8.19 -12.46
N ALA A 18 2.56 -8.37 -13.63
CA ALA A 18 2.85 -7.28 -14.57
C ALA A 18 1.59 -6.54 -15.00
N LYS A 19 1.75 -5.26 -15.34
CA LYS A 19 0.67 -4.39 -15.87
C LYS A 19 -0.50 -4.22 -14.93
N THR A 20 -0.22 -4.16 -13.62
CA THR A 20 -1.20 -3.90 -12.56
C THR A 20 -0.96 -2.57 -11.90
N ASP A 21 -2.03 -1.86 -11.55
CA ASP A 21 -1.94 -0.59 -10.84
C ASP A 21 -3.27 -0.24 -10.12
N PHE A 22 -3.18 0.82 -9.28
CA PHE A 22 -4.28 1.53 -8.64
C PHE A 22 -4.03 3.02 -8.80
N TRP A 23 -4.78 3.68 -9.71
CA TRP A 23 -4.67 5.11 -9.96
C TRP A 23 -5.97 5.66 -10.54
N ARG A 24 -6.30 6.90 -10.23
CA ARG A 24 -7.46 7.59 -10.79
C ARG A 24 -7.13 9.00 -11.23
N ILE A 25 -7.17 9.23 -12.53
CA ILE A 25 -7.28 10.51 -13.25
C ILE A 25 -6.05 11.41 -13.12
N SER A 26 -5.69 11.89 -11.91
CA SER A 26 -4.72 12.96 -11.69
C SER A 26 -3.44 12.77 -12.52
N HIS A 27 -2.98 13.83 -13.16
CA HIS A 27 -1.78 13.91 -13.98
C HIS A 27 -1.82 13.05 -15.25
N TYR A 28 -2.14 11.75 -15.13
CA TYR A 28 -2.04 10.77 -16.23
C TYR A 28 -3.32 10.64 -17.06
N GLY A 29 -4.47 11.06 -16.54
CA GLY A 29 -5.76 11.02 -17.24
C GLY A 29 -6.43 9.63 -17.32
N PHE A 30 -5.84 8.56 -16.80
CA PHE A 30 -6.41 7.22 -16.82
C PHE A 30 -6.97 6.80 -15.45
N THR A 31 -7.77 5.74 -15.47
CA THR A 31 -8.26 5.05 -14.29
C THR A 31 -7.91 3.57 -14.39
N VAL A 32 -7.20 3.05 -13.40
CA VAL A 32 -6.82 1.63 -13.28
C VAL A 32 -7.08 1.16 -11.85
N ASP A 33 -7.55 -0.08 -11.70
CA ASP A 33 -8.00 -0.64 -10.43
C ASP A 33 -7.97 -2.18 -10.51
N HIS A 34 -6.79 -2.75 -10.76
CA HIS A 34 -6.66 -4.19 -11.02
C HIS A 34 -5.42 -4.83 -10.40
N GLY A 35 -4.75 -4.16 -9.49
CA GLY A 35 -3.71 -4.77 -8.67
C GLY A 35 -4.26 -5.82 -7.70
N PRO A 36 -3.46 -6.79 -7.27
CA PRO A 36 -3.88 -7.74 -6.24
C PRO A 36 -4.10 -7.04 -4.89
N PHE A 37 -5.20 -7.42 -4.23
CA PHE A 37 -5.59 -6.92 -2.93
C PHE A 37 -6.17 -8.06 -2.07
N TYR A 38 -5.46 -8.43 -1.01
CA TYR A 38 -5.89 -9.44 -0.04
C TYR A 38 -6.38 -8.74 1.21
N TYR A 39 -7.67 -8.83 1.55
CA TYR A 39 -8.27 -7.99 2.58
C TYR A 39 -9.30 -8.72 3.46
N ALA A 40 -9.60 -8.08 4.59
CA ALA A 40 -10.79 -8.31 5.40
C ALA A 40 -11.52 -6.98 5.62
N THR A 41 -12.79 -7.03 6.01
CA THR A 41 -13.62 -5.83 6.21
C THR A 41 -13.75 -5.52 7.70
N TYR A 42 -13.48 -4.27 8.07
CA TYR A 42 -13.57 -3.78 9.44
C TYR A 42 -14.41 -2.52 9.51
N GLY A 43 -15.10 -2.32 10.66
CA GLY A 43 -15.81 -1.09 10.99
C GLY A 43 -15.16 -0.36 12.15
N GLY A 44 -15.52 0.92 12.35
CA GLY A 44 -15.07 1.72 13.48
C GLY A 44 -13.59 2.08 13.45
N GLU A 45 -13.02 2.28 14.63
CA GLU A 45 -11.61 2.60 14.81
C GLU A 45 -10.76 1.32 14.86
N PHE A 46 -9.57 1.37 14.25
CA PHE A 46 -8.64 0.25 14.25
C PHE A 46 -7.20 0.70 14.00
N GLU A 47 -6.26 -0.17 14.31
CA GLU A 47 -4.89 -0.12 13.87
C GLU A 47 -4.59 -1.33 12.97
N ALA A 48 -4.01 -1.09 11.80
CA ALA A 48 -3.50 -2.11 10.90
C ALA A 48 -1.99 -1.92 10.72
N LYS A 49 -1.23 -3.00 10.88
CA LYS A 49 0.23 -2.98 10.77
C LYS A 49 0.72 -4.19 9.99
N VAL A 50 1.73 -3.98 9.17
CA VAL A 50 2.39 -5.04 8.40
C VAL A 50 3.88 -4.71 8.20
N LYS A 51 4.72 -5.73 8.27
CA LYS A 51 6.08 -5.68 7.77
C LYS A 51 6.08 -6.10 6.31
N ILE A 52 6.68 -5.30 5.45
CA ILE A 52 6.75 -5.54 4.01
C ILE A 52 8.19 -5.75 3.55
N THR A 53 8.36 -6.72 2.66
CA THR A 53 9.63 -7.04 2.00
C THR A 53 9.35 -7.27 0.52
N GLY A 54 9.92 -6.45 -0.37
CA GLY A 54 9.69 -6.52 -1.80
C GLY A 54 11.00 -6.66 -2.59
N ASN A 55 10.97 -7.49 -3.62
CA ASN A 55 12.04 -7.55 -4.62
C ASN A 55 11.73 -6.59 -5.77
N TYR A 56 11.75 -5.28 -5.47
CA TYR A 56 11.45 -4.25 -6.46
C TYR A 56 12.49 -4.23 -7.57
N VAL A 57 12.06 -4.12 -8.82
CA VAL A 57 12.91 -4.18 -10.01
C VAL A 57 12.69 -2.98 -10.93
N THR A 58 11.43 -2.61 -11.14
CA THR A 58 11.04 -1.63 -12.15
C THR A 58 10.34 -0.45 -11.49
N THR A 59 10.50 0.74 -12.08
CA THR A 59 9.80 1.96 -11.64
C THR A 59 8.30 1.68 -11.47
N PHE A 60 7.76 2.15 -10.35
CA PHE A 60 6.41 1.98 -9.86
C PHE A 60 6.06 0.59 -9.30
N ASP A 61 7.01 -0.35 -9.20
CA ASP A 61 6.80 -1.54 -8.36
C ASP A 61 6.46 -1.09 -6.95
N GLN A 62 5.32 -1.54 -6.41
CA GLN A 62 4.80 -1.04 -5.15
C GLN A 62 4.06 -2.10 -4.36
N MET A 63 4.15 -2.01 -3.04
CA MET A 63 3.41 -2.87 -2.11
C MET A 63 3.18 -2.19 -0.76
N GLY A 64 2.16 -2.60 -0.06
CA GLY A 64 1.86 -2.07 1.27
C GLY A 64 0.46 -2.39 1.77
N LEU A 65 -0.04 -1.51 2.65
CA LEU A 65 -1.42 -1.52 3.14
C LEU A 65 -2.33 -0.76 2.19
N MET A 66 -3.58 -1.24 2.08
CA MET A 66 -4.66 -0.51 1.45
C MET A 66 -5.89 -0.50 2.38
N LEU A 67 -6.49 0.67 2.52
CA LEU A 67 -7.77 0.91 3.15
C LEU A 67 -8.73 1.37 2.05
N ARG A 68 -9.80 0.62 1.82
CA ARG A 68 -10.67 0.86 0.67
C ARG A 68 -12.14 0.77 1.06
N ILE A 69 -12.91 1.79 0.75
CA ILE A 69 -14.36 1.79 0.85
C ILE A 69 -14.95 1.27 -0.47
N ASP A 70 -14.54 1.88 -1.59
CA ASP A 70 -14.98 1.54 -2.93
C ASP A 70 -13.91 1.88 -3.99
N HIS A 71 -14.28 1.87 -5.27
CA HIS A 71 -13.36 2.15 -6.38
C HIS A 71 -12.92 3.61 -6.49
N GLU A 72 -13.61 4.55 -5.83
CA GLU A 72 -13.30 5.98 -5.83
C GLU A 72 -12.72 6.49 -4.51
N ASN A 73 -12.80 5.68 -3.44
CA ASN A 73 -12.43 6.10 -2.09
C ASN A 73 -11.52 5.05 -1.44
N TRP A 74 -10.23 5.30 -1.51
CA TRP A 74 -9.22 4.40 -0.96
C TRP A 74 -7.89 5.12 -0.65
N ILE A 75 -7.13 4.52 0.22
CA ILE A 75 -5.78 4.93 0.60
C ILE A 75 -4.88 3.72 0.42
N LYS A 76 -3.75 3.87 -0.26
CA LYS A 76 -2.66 2.87 -0.25
C LYS A 76 -1.40 3.51 0.31
N ALA A 77 -0.64 2.76 1.09
CA ALA A 77 0.62 3.24 1.66
C ALA A 77 1.62 2.10 1.83
N GLY A 78 2.87 2.37 1.50
CA GLY A 78 3.92 1.36 1.57
C GLY A 78 5.22 1.81 0.96
N VAL A 79 5.90 0.90 0.26
CA VAL A 79 7.06 1.21 -0.56
C VAL A 79 6.67 1.29 -2.01
N GLU A 80 7.20 2.28 -2.69
CA GLU A 80 7.15 2.42 -4.14
C GLU A 80 8.57 2.65 -4.68
N TYR A 81 8.93 1.89 -5.70
CA TYR A 81 10.23 1.96 -6.33
C TYR A 81 10.17 2.97 -7.49
N VAL A 82 10.87 4.08 -7.37
CA VAL A 82 10.84 5.17 -8.34
C VAL A 82 12.26 5.51 -8.76
N ASP A 83 12.53 5.44 -10.06
CA ASP A 83 13.83 5.78 -10.66
C ASP A 83 15.02 5.12 -9.98
N GLY A 84 14.92 3.83 -9.71
CA GLY A 84 15.97 3.04 -9.09
C GLY A 84 16.11 3.21 -7.57
N LYS A 85 15.12 3.84 -6.90
CA LYS A 85 15.15 4.15 -5.47
C LYS A 85 13.90 3.69 -4.75
N GLN A 86 14.07 3.15 -3.56
CA GLN A 86 12.95 2.87 -2.67
C GLN A 86 12.44 4.16 -2.02
N ASN A 87 11.14 4.32 -1.97
CA ASN A 87 10.49 5.44 -1.32
C ASN A 87 9.37 4.94 -0.43
N VAL A 88 9.15 5.58 0.71
CA VAL A 88 7.85 5.49 1.38
C VAL A 88 6.87 6.32 0.58
N SER A 89 5.70 5.75 0.32
CA SER A 89 4.68 6.33 -0.54
C SER A 89 3.31 6.19 0.07
N ALA A 90 2.48 7.20 -0.15
CA ALA A 90 1.06 7.15 0.14
C ALA A 90 0.28 7.76 -1.01
N VAL A 91 -0.78 7.09 -1.42
CA VAL A 91 -1.77 7.62 -2.37
C VAL A 91 -3.11 7.67 -1.68
N VAL A 92 -3.72 8.85 -1.68
CA VAL A 92 -5.09 9.06 -1.20
C VAL A 92 -5.97 9.31 -2.40
N THR A 93 -7.05 8.57 -2.53
CA THR A 93 -7.99 8.70 -3.65
C THR A 93 -9.36 9.06 -3.12
N HIS A 94 -9.85 10.22 -3.54
CA HIS A 94 -11.23 10.69 -3.44
C HIS A 94 -11.65 11.14 -4.82
N ARG A 95 -12.19 10.22 -5.61
CA ARG A 95 -12.51 10.40 -7.04
C ARG A 95 -11.26 10.60 -7.91
N THR A 96 -10.26 11.32 -7.41
CA THR A 96 -8.94 11.54 -8.04
C THR A 96 -7.83 11.15 -7.07
N SER A 97 -6.71 10.66 -7.59
CA SER A 97 -5.56 10.23 -6.79
C SER A 97 -4.62 11.39 -6.48
N ASP A 98 -4.09 11.38 -5.26
CA ASP A 98 -3.15 12.34 -4.69
C ASP A 98 -1.96 11.55 -4.11
N TRP A 99 -0.75 11.82 -4.57
CA TRP A 99 0.44 11.03 -4.31
C TRP A 99 1.49 11.78 -3.50
N SER A 100 2.01 11.15 -2.47
CA SER A 100 3.16 11.60 -1.67
C SER A 100 4.25 10.55 -1.72
N VAL A 101 5.50 10.98 -1.92
CA VAL A 101 6.66 10.10 -2.02
C VAL A 101 7.88 10.73 -1.35
N VAL A 102 8.57 9.95 -0.50
CA VAL A 102 9.81 10.37 0.17
C VAL A 102 10.84 9.25 0.08
N GLN A 103 12.01 9.56 -0.46
CA GLN A 103 13.08 8.60 -0.65
C GLN A 103 13.58 8.01 0.68
N LEU A 104 13.84 6.69 0.67
CA LEU A 104 14.58 5.96 1.69
C LEU A 104 16.02 5.77 1.23
N PRO A 105 16.99 6.62 1.67
CA PRO A 105 18.36 6.58 1.15
C PRO A 105 19.09 5.28 1.47
N ASP A 106 18.71 4.63 2.56
CA ASP A 106 19.28 3.39 3.08
C ASP A 106 18.73 2.14 2.38
N ALA A 107 17.71 2.29 1.50
CA ALA A 107 17.06 1.22 0.77
C ALA A 107 16.84 -0.05 1.64
N PRO A 108 16.10 0.05 2.74
CA PRO A 108 15.98 -1.03 3.71
C PRO A 108 15.35 -2.26 3.08
N ARG A 109 15.84 -3.46 3.45
CA ARG A 109 15.29 -4.72 2.95
C ARG A 109 13.82 -4.90 3.30
N SER A 110 13.43 -4.42 4.48
CA SER A 110 12.05 -4.50 4.99
C SER A 110 11.72 -3.24 5.76
N ILE A 111 10.47 -2.85 5.75
CA ILE A 111 9.94 -1.81 6.63
C ILE A 111 8.57 -2.20 7.16
N TRP A 112 8.15 -1.56 8.24
CA TRP A 112 6.80 -1.67 8.79
C TRP A 112 5.97 -0.48 8.33
N ILE A 113 4.74 -0.78 7.90
CA ILE A 113 3.72 0.22 7.57
C ILE A 113 2.60 0.07 8.58
N LYS A 114 2.14 1.19 9.12
CA LYS A 114 1.05 1.22 10.08
C LYS A 114 0.03 2.28 9.68
N ALA A 115 -1.24 1.91 9.69
CA ALA A 115 -2.37 2.81 9.50
C ALA A 115 -3.26 2.79 10.75
N VAL A 116 -3.60 3.96 11.27
CA VAL A 116 -4.47 4.12 12.43
C VAL A 116 -5.70 4.91 11.99
N ARG A 117 -6.87 4.27 12.04
CA ARG A 117 -8.15 4.94 11.75
C ARG A 117 -8.81 5.40 13.03
N ARG A 118 -9.14 6.69 13.09
CA ARG A 118 -9.93 7.30 14.17
C ARG A 118 -11.00 8.19 13.56
N LEU A 119 -12.26 7.77 13.70
CA LEU A 119 -13.41 8.44 13.05
C LEU A 119 -13.17 8.55 11.53
N ASP A 120 -13.08 9.77 11.03
CA ASP A 120 -12.85 10.10 9.62
C ASP A 120 -11.39 10.39 9.27
N ALA A 121 -10.46 10.22 10.21
CA ALA A 121 -9.03 10.42 9.99
C ALA A 121 -8.28 9.08 9.91
N VAL A 122 -7.35 8.99 8.97
CA VAL A 122 -6.37 7.91 8.88
C VAL A 122 -4.97 8.51 8.99
N GLU A 123 -4.24 8.10 10.02
CA GLU A 123 -2.84 8.43 10.19
C GLU A 123 -1.97 7.27 9.67
N ILE A 124 -0.98 7.58 8.85
CA ILE A 124 -0.10 6.60 8.22
C ILE A 124 1.32 6.82 8.72
N PHE A 125 1.95 5.73 9.13
CA PHE A 125 3.30 5.73 9.66
C PHE A 125 4.14 4.64 8.99
N PHE A 126 5.46 4.82 9.03
CA PHE A 126 6.41 3.76 8.73
C PHE A 126 7.46 3.64 9.83
N SER A 127 8.10 2.47 9.92
CA SER A 127 9.18 2.19 10.85
C SER A 127 10.21 1.26 10.23
N ARG A 128 11.48 1.38 10.65
CA ARG A 128 12.56 0.47 10.26
C ARG A 128 12.77 -0.68 11.25
N ASP A 129 12.23 -0.55 12.46
CA ASP A 129 12.54 -1.45 13.59
C ASP A 129 11.31 -1.91 14.39
N ASP A 130 10.09 -1.53 13.95
CA ASP A 130 8.82 -1.76 14.65
C ASP A 130 8.72 -1.08 16.03
N LYS A 131 9.56 -0.12 16.31
CA LYS A 131 9.59 0.62 17.59
C LYS A 131 9.36 2.10 17.39
N GLU A 132 10.19 2.74 16.59
CA GLU A 132 10.07 4.15 16.27
C GLU A 132 9.29 4.33 14.98
N TYR A 133 8.15 4.98 15.07
CA TYR A 133 7.25 5.24 13.96
C TYR A 133 7.27 6.70 13.54
N ILE A 134 7.51 6.93 12.26
CA ILE A 134 7.52 8.27 11.65
C ILE A 134 6.20 8.45 10.90
N MET A 135 5.47 9.53 11.20
CA MET A 135 4.24 9.85 10.48
C MET A 135 4.58 10.29 9.06
N MET A 136 3.92 9.65 8.09
CA MET A 136 4.02 10.01 6.67
C MET A 136 2.90 10.95 6.26
N ARG A 137 1.68 10.71 6.76
CA ARG A 137 0.50 11.43 6.33
C ARG A 137 -0.64 11.27 7.32
N THR A 138 -1.43 12.30 7.46
CA THR A 138 -2.81 12.24 7.97
C THR A 138 -3.74 12.58 6.81
N CYS A 139 -4.76 11.78 6.59
CA CYS A 139 -5.73 12.00 5.52
C CYS A 139 -7.15 11.65 5.97
N TRP A 140 -8.11 12.17 5.25
CA TRP A 140 -9.52 11.88 5.48
C TRP A 140 -9.92 10.56 4.78
N LEU A 141 -10.76 9.77 5.44
CA LEU A 141 -11.51 8.66 4.87
C LEU A 141 -12.88 8.64 5.55
N GLN A 142 -13.95 8.55 4.78
CA GLN A 142 -15.32 8.59 5.30
C GLN A 142 -15.50 7.69 6.53
N ASP A 143 -16.09 8.25 7.60
CA ASP A 143 -16.44 7.52 8.81
C ASP A 143 -17.74 6.71 8.65
N ASN A 144 -18.14 5.99 9.70
CA ASN A 144 -19.42 5.27 9.81
C ASN A 144 -19.72 4.31 8.63
N CYS A 145 -18.69 3.79 7.98
CA CYS A 145 -18.81 2.78 6.95
C CYS A 145 -17.74 1.69 7.12
N PRO A 146 -18.04 0.45 6.69
CA PRO A 146 -17.05 -0.61 6.63
C PRO A 146 -15.93 -0.28 5.65
N VAL A 147 -14.71 -0.70 5.98
CA VAL A 147 -13.50 -0.50 5.17
C VAL A 147 -12.84 -1.85 4.92
N MET A 148 -12.55 -2.15 3.68
CA MET A 148 -11.64 -3.23 3.30
C MET A 148 -10.24 -2.82 3.69
N VAL A 149 -9.61 -3.57 4.58
CA VAL A 149 -8.25 -3.34 5.08
C VAL A 149 -7.40 -4.53 4.69
N GLY A 150 -6.29 -4.29 4.02
CA GLY A 150 -5.49 -5.42 3.56
C GLY A 150 -4.19 -5.05 2.88
N LEU A 151 -3.64 -6.06 2.22
CA LEU A 151 -2.31 -6.10 1.63
C LEU A 151 -2.42 -5.97 0.12
N MET A 152 -1.72 -5.02 -0.45
CA MET A 152 -1.77 -4.74 -1.88
C MET A 152 -0.39 -4.77 -2.52
N GLY A 153 -0.36 -5.04 -3.82
CA GLY A 153 0.81 -4.86 -4.67
C GLY A 153 0.41 -4.37 -6.06
N ALA A 154 1.32 -3.70 -6.75
CA ALA A 154 1.14 -3.34 -8.14
C ALA A 154 2.50 -3.23 -8.85
N CYS A 155 2.51 -3.55 -10.15
CA CYS A 155 3.67 -3.50 -11.03
C CYS A 155 3.25 -2.95 -12.40
N PRO A 156 3.14 -1.60 -12.54
CA PRO A 156 2.63 -0.97 -13.75
C PRO A 156 3.50 -1.23 -14.99
N ASP A 157 4.79 -1.03 -14.87
CA ASP A 157 5.72 -1.02 -16.01
C ASP A 157 6.58 -2.28 -16.13
N GLY A 158 6.72 -3.02 -15.03
CA GLY A 158 7.59 -4.18 -14.94
C GLY A 158 6.99 -5.49 -15.46
N LYS A 159 7.70 -6.58 -15.17
CA LYS A 159 7.28 -7.96 -15.47
C LYS A 159 6.66 -8.67 -14.27
N GLY A 160 6.49 -7.98 -13.17
CA GLY A 160 6.07 -8.52 -11.88
C GLY A 160 7.24 -8.63 -10.90
N PHE A 161 6.90 -8.79 -9.63
CA PHE A 161 7.87 -9.00 -8.55
C PHE A 161 7.23 -9.78 -7.40
N THR A 162 8.07 -10.35 -6.52
CA THR A 162 7.58 -11.05 -5.34
C THR A 162 7.46 -10.10 -4.15
N ALA A 163 6.28 -10.10 -3.53
CA ALA A 163 5.94 -9.32 -2.33
C ALA A 163 5.73 -10.25 -1.14
N THR A 164 6.34 -9.94 0.00
CA THR A 164 6.18 -10.69 1.26
C THR A 164 5.65 -9.76 2.35
N PHE A 165 4.61 -10.22 3.04
CA PHE A 165 3.91 -9.52 4.12
C PHE A 165 3.88 -10.37 5.39
N GLU A 166 4.33 -9.78 6.51
CA GLU A 166 4.41 -10.42 7.83
C GLU A 166 3.67 -9.61 8.92
#